data_1aeb57bc44368ccdd5d7f848b8f61380
#
_entry.id   1aeb57bc44368ccdd5d7f848b8f61380
#
_cell.length_a   1.000
_cell.length_b   1.000
_cell.length_c   1.000
_cell.angle_alpha   90.00
_cell.angle_beta   90.00
_cell.angle_gamma   90.00
#
_symmetry.space_group_name_H-M   'P 1'
#
loop_
_entity.id
_entity.type
_entity.pdbx_description
1 polymer ?
#
loop_
_entity_poly.entity_id
_entity_poly.type
_entity_poly.pdbx_seq_one_letter_code
_entity_poly.pdbx_strand_id
1 'polypeptide(L)'
;MKAFLKTIRETVKGNKTAKQENLIRLLNPKIRGWANYHKGTAATQTFSKVDREIWKTLWQWAKRRHQSKGTRWIKEKYFKTKKHRNWIFTASTKDKDGKPQVVKLVNASDTKIERHIKIRGEANPFDPVQEAYFESRLGRKVKDKLTGRIQWLRLWWRQDKECPNCHE
;
A
#
# COMPACT_ATOMS: atom_id res chain seq x y z
N MET A 1 2.49 15.45 3.10
CA MET A 1 1.66 15.35 1.88
C MET A 1 2.20 16.18 0.72
N LYS A 2 2.39 17.51 0.85
CA LYS A 2 2.85 18.38 -0.27
C LYS A 2 4.19 17.92 -0.87
N ALA A 3 5.20 17.62 -0.05
CA ALA A 3 6.51 17.13 -0.49
C ALA A 3 6.38 15.80 -1.27
N PHE A 4 5.61 14.84 -0.78
CA PHE A 4 5.35 13.58 -1.46
C PHE A 4 4.72 13.77 -2.84
N LEU A 5 3.68 14.62 -2.94
CA LEU A 5 3.05 14.93 -4.23
C LEU A 5 4.00 15.65 -5.20
N LYS A 6 4.92 16.47 -4.67
CA LYS A 6 6.00 17.08 -5.47
C LYS A 6 6.89 15.99 -6.07
N THR A 7 7.38 15.04 -5.26
CA THR A 7 8.20 13.90 -5.72
C THR A 7 7.47 13.06 -6.78
N ILE A 8 6.18 12.80 -6.60
CA ILE A 8 5.38 12.08 -7.62
C ILE A 8 5.32 12.84 -8.93
N ARG A 9 5.03 14.16 -8.88
CA ARG A 9 4.97 15.02 -10.07
C ARG A 9 6.32 15.08 -10.80
N GLU A 10 7.42 15.20 -10.06
CA GLU A 10 8.78 15.19 -10.61
C GLU A 10 9.11 13.86 -11.28
N THR A 11 8.77 12.74 -10.62
CA THR A 11 8.94 11.41 -11.20
C THR A 11 8.15 11.27 -12.51
N VAL A 12 6.91 11.71 -12.56
CA VAL A 12 6.08 11.65 -13.78
C VAL A 12 6.61 12.59 -14.86
N LYS A 13 7.05 13.80 -14.50
CA LYS A 13 7.64 14.78 -15.44
C LYS A 13 8.97 14.29 -16.04
N GLY A 14 9.82 13.66 -15.24
CA GLY A 14 11.09 13.08 -15.72
C GLY A 14 10.88 11.88 -16.65
N ASN A 15 9.72 11.23 -16.59
CA ASN A 15 9.40 10.03 -17.37
C ASN A 15 8.32 10.27 -18.43
N LYS A 16 8.44 11.36 -19.21
CA LYS A 16 7.46 11.74 -20.24
C LYS A 16 7.26 10.68 -21.31
N THR A 17 8.33 10.04 -21.74
CA THR A 17 8.37 9.04 -22.83
C THR A 17 8.34 7.59 -22.34
N ALA A 18 8.39 7.36 -21.01
CA ALA A 18 8.46 6.03 -20.45
C ALA A 18 7.22 5.18 -20.80
N LYS A 19 7.42 3.87 -20.94
CA LYS A 19 6.28 2.93 -21.05
C LYS A 19 5.44 2.99 -19.78
N GLN A 20 4.13 2.82 -19.92
CA GLN A 20 3.18 2.89 -18.81
C GLN A 20 3.53 1.93 -17.67
N GLU A 21 3.93 0.71 -17.99
CA GLU A 21 4.35 -0.30 -17.01
C GLU A 21 5.54 0.16 -16.16
N ASN A 22 6.55 0.76 -16.79
CA ASN A 22 7.72 1.27 -16.08
C ASN A 22 7.35 2.41 -15.13
N LEU A 23 6.47 3.30 -15.57
CA LEU A 23 5.98 4.37 -14.72
C LEU A 23 5.22 3.83 -13.51
N ILE A 24 4.37 2.80 -13.68
CA ILE A 24 3.68 2.13 -12.57
C ILE A 24 4.69 1.49 -11.62
N ARG A 25 5.71 0.80 -12.13
CA ARG A 25 6.75 0.16 -11.32
C ARG A 25 7.55 1.17 -10.49
N LEU A 26 7.81 2.37 -11.04
CA LEU A 26 8.50 3.46 -10.32
C LEU A 26 7.61 4.12 -9.25
N LEU A 27 6.31 4.24 -9.48
CA LEU A 27 5.40 4.92 -8.58
C LEU A 27 4.92 4.03 -7.43
N ASN A 28 4.67 2.73 -7.69
CA ASN A 28 4.12 1.81 -6.69
C ASN A 28 4.94 1.72 -5.39
N PRO A 29 6.28 1.59 -5.41
CA PRO A 29 7.07 1.56 -4.18
C PRO A 29 6.95 2.86 -3.38
N LYS A 30 6.94 4.01 -4.07
CA LYS A 30 6.81 5.33 -3.44
C LYS A 30 5.45 5.49 -2.76
N ILE A 31 4.36 5.09 -3.44
CA ILE A 31 3.00 5.17 -2.89
C ILE A 31 2.86 4.23 -1.70
N ARG A 32 3.32 2.98 -1.81
CA ARG A 32 3.26 2.01 -0.70
C ARG A 32 4.08 2.46 0.50
N GLY A 33 5.30 2.92 0.28
CA GLY A 33 6.18 3.39 1.35
C GLY A 33 5.55 4.55 2.12
N TRP A 34 5.03 5.54 1.39
CA TRP A 34 4.37 6.69 1.99
C TRP A 34 3.08 6.29 2.74
N ALA A 35 2.23 5.47 2.15
CA ALA A 35 0.99 5.01 2.77
C ALA A 35 1.26 4.17 4.02
N ASN A 36 2.25 3.26 3.98
CA ASN A 36 2.65 2.45 5.13
C ASN A 36 3.22 3.29 6.28
N TYR A 37 3.97 4.34 5.98
CA TYR A 37 4.47 5.26 6.99
C TYR A 37 3.31 5.99 7.73
N HIS A 38 2.27 6.37 7.00
CA HIS A 38 1.15 7.12 7.55
C HIS A 38 -0.04 6.25 8.03
N LYS A 39 0.02 4.93 7.89
CA LYS A 39 -1.11 4.04 8.24
C LYS A 39 -1.46 4.03 9.73
N GLY A 40 -0.55 4.46 10.60
CA GLY A 40 -0.78 4.55 12.05
C GLY A 40 -1.70 5.72 12.47
N THR A 41 -1.98 6.65 11.56
CA THR A 41 -2.80 7.84 11.81
C THR A 41 -4.16 7.73 11.13
N ALA A 42 -5.12 8.61 11.49
CA ALA A 42 -6.43 8.69 10.83
C ALA A 42 -6.32 9.35 9.44
N ALA A 43 -5.61 8.72 8.51
CA ALA A 43 -5.19 9.29 7.23
C ALA A 43 -6.12 8.99 6.05
N THR A 44 -7.30 8.39 6.24
CA THR A 44 -8.21 7.94 5.16
C THR A 44 -8.53 9.05 4.16
N GLN A 45 -8.92 10.22 4.64
CA GLN A 45 -9.21 11.38 3.76
C GLN A 45 -7.96 11.87 3.03
N THR A 46 -6.81 11.86 3.73
CA THR A 46 -5.53 12.25 3.15
C THR A 46 -5.09 11.28 2.06
N PHE A 47 -5.29 9.97 2.25
CA PHE A 47 -5.01 8.95 1.24
C PHE A 47 -5.87 9.14 0.00
N SER A 48 -7.17 9.34 0.16
CA SER A 48 -8.09 9.60 -0.95
C SER A 48 -7.72 10.89 -1.72
N LYS A 49 -7.29 11.93 -1.00
CA LYS A 49 -6.82 13.19 -1.60
C LYS A 49 -5.54 12.98 -2.40
N VAL A 50 -4.60 12.20 -1.87
CA VAL A 50 -3.35 11.85 -2.56
C VAL A 50 -3.64 11.05 -3.82
N ASP A 51 -4.49 10.04 -3.76
CA ASP A 51 -4.86 9.22 -4.91
C ASP A 51 -5.48 10.07 -6.03
N ARG A 52 -6.33 11.03 -5.67
CA ARG A 52 -6.93 11.99 -6.62
C ARG A 52 -5.86 12.85 -7.31
N GLU A 53 -4.89 13.37 -6.57
CA GLU A 53 -3.81 14.20 -7.13
C GLU A 53 -2.86 13.38 -8.01
N ILE A 54 -2.57 12.14 -7.65
CA ILE A 54 -1.80 11.21 -8.48
C ILE A 54 -2.56 10.92 -9.77
N TRP A 55 -3.86 10.62 -9.67
CA TRP A 55 -4.71 10.40 -10.84
C TRP A 55 -4.70 11.61 -11.79
N LYS A 56 -4.87 12.83 -11.29
CA LYS A 56 -4.80 14.05 -12.10
C LYS A 56 -3.47 14.18 -12.83
N THR A 57 -2.37 13.88 -12.13
CA THR A 57 -1.02 13.96 -12.70
C THR A 57 -0.83 12.96 -13.83
N LEU A 58 -1.29 11.73 -13.67
CA LEU A 58 -1.23 10.67 -14.68
C LEU A 58 -2.17 10.92 -15.85
N TRP A 59 -3.35 11.50 -15.60
CA TRP A 59 -4.27 11.91 -16.64
C TRP A 59 -3.65 12.98 -17.53
N GLN A 60 -3.02 13.99 -16.96
CA GLN A 60 -2.30 15.02 -17.72
C GLN A 60 -1.12 14.44 -18.50
N TRP A 61 -0.38 13.49 -17.91
CA TRP A 61 0.69 12.79 -18.59
C TRP A 61 0.18 12.02 -19.81
N ALA A 62 -0.91 11.29 -19.68
CA ALA A 62 -1.54 10.55 -20.77
C ALA A 62 -2.05 11.49 -21.89
N LYS A 63 -2.70 12.62 -21.53
CA LYS A 63 -3.15 13.63 -22.48
C LYS A 63 -2.03 14.24 -23.30
N ARG A 64 -0.91 14.60 -22.66
CA ARG A 64 0.24 15.20 -23.33
C ARG A 64 0.89 14.24 -24.35
N ARG A 65 0.81 12.95 -24.13
CA ARG A 65 1.34 11.94 -25.07
C ARG A 65 0.50 11.76 -26.33
N HIS A 66 -0.78 12.09 -26.28
CA HIS A 66 -1.74 11.85 -27.34
C HIS A 66 -2.62 13.07 -27.56
N GLN A 67 -2.00 14.16 -27.97
CA GLN A 67 -2.69 15.45 -28.18
C GLN A 67 -3.78 15.38 -29.25
N SER A 68 -3.61 14.54 -30.26
CA SER A 68 -4.57 14.33 -31.35
C SER A 68 -5.68 13.34 -31.04
N LYS A 69 -5.66 12.69 -29.84
CA LYS A 69 -6.67 11.68 -29.48
C LYS A 69 -7.68 12.20 -28.47
N GLY A 70 -8.94 11.81 -28.66
CA GLY A 70 -10.03 12.17 -27.74
C GLY A 70 -9.87 11.56 -26.34
N THR A 71 -10.54 12.14 -25.37
CA THR A 71 -10.49 11.74 -23.95
C THR A 71 -10.96 10.30 -23.73
N ARG A 72 -11.96 9.85 -24.51
CA ARG A 72 -12.48 8.48 -24.44
C ARG A 72 -11.40 7.46 -24.82
N TRP A 73 -10.70 7.68 -25.92
CA TRP A 73 -9.60 6.81 -26.36
C TRP A 73 -8.45 6.75 -25.32
N ILE A 74 -8.08 7.91 -24.74
CA ILE A 74 -7.04 7.97 -23.70
C ILE A 74 -7.46 7.17 -22.47
N LYS A 75 -8.75 7.30 -22.06
CA LYS A 75 -9.32 6.52 -20.98
C LYS A 75 -9.22 5.02 -21.24
N GLU A 76 -9.68 4.57 -22.38
CA GLU A 76 -9.70 3.15 -22.77
C GLU A 76 -8.28 2.55 -22.85
N LYS A 77 -7.31 3.35 -23.30
CA LYS A 77 -5.91 2.91 -23.42
C LYS A 77 -5.21 2.78 -22.07
N TYR A 78 -5.33 3.77 -21.20
CA TYR A 78 -4.52 3.89 -19.98
C TYR A 78 -5.23 3.50 -18.70
N PHE A 79 -6.53 3.55 -18.70
CA PHE A 79 -7.35 3.31 -17.51
C PHE A 79 -8.35 2.20 -17.75
N LYS A 80 -8.40 1.24 -16.84
CA LYS A 80 -9.35 0.13 -16.90
C LYS A 80 -10.34 0.20 -15.74
N THR A 81 -11.52 -0.33 -15.98
CA THR A 81 -12.52 -0.57 -14.94
C THR A 81 -12.39 -2.01 -14.46
N LYS A 82 -12.32 -2.21 -13.15
CA LYS A 82 -12.31 -3.54 -12.56
C LYS A 82 -13.26 -3.60 -11.35
N LYS A 83 -14.29 -4.45 -11.43
CA LYS A 83 -15.37 -4.54 -10.44
C LYS A 83 -15.99 -3.15 -10.18
N HIS A 84 -15.99 -2.69 -8.93
CA HIS A 84 -16.59 -1.42 -8.51
C HIS A 84 -15.66 -0.19 -8.68
N ARG A 85 -14.43 -0.37 -9.19
CA ARG A 85 -13.48 0.72 -9.39
C ARG A 85 -13.30 1.07 -10.85
N ASN A 86 -13.53 2.32 -11.13
CA ASN A 86 -13.27 2.93 -12.43
C ASN A 86 -11.91 3.65 -12.43
N TRP A 87 -11.35 3.86 -13.61
CA TRP A 87 -10.16 4.67 -13.81
C TRP A 87 -8.89 4.16 -13.14
N ILE A 88 -8.70 2.83 -13.09
CA ILE A 88 -7.46 2.23 -12.58
C ILE A 88 -6.39 2.36 -13.66
N PHE A 89 -5.30 3.04 -13.36
CA PHE A 89 -4.14 3.15 -14.26
C PHE A 89 -3.43 1.81 -14.35
N THR A 90 -3.48 1.16 -15.53
CA THR A 90 -3.16 -0.26 -15.68
C THR A 90 -2.47 -0.51 -17.00
N ALA A 91 -1.35 -1.24 -16.99
CA ALA A 91 -0.63 -1.69 -18.17
C ALA A 91 -0.65 -3.21 -18.28
N SER A 92 -0.80 -3.72 -19.51
CA SER A 92 -0.56 -5.13 -19.83
C SER A 92 0.90 -5.30 -20.23
N THR A 93 1.59 -6.23 -19.63
CA THR A 93 3.00 -6.56 -19.88
C THR A 93 3.16 -8.08 -19.96
N LYS A 94 4.33 -8.55 -20.35
CA LYS A 94 4.68 -9.97 -20.26
C LYS A 94 5.62 -10.17 -19.08
N ASP A 95 5.45 -11.26 -18.36
CA ASP A 95 6.37 -11.67 -17.30
C ASP A 95 7.66 -12.26 -17.91
N LYS A 96 8.63 -12.60 -17.05
CA LYS A 96 9.90 -13.23 -17.46
C LYS A 96 9.69 -14.49 -18.30
N ASP A 97 8.62 -15.23 -18.00
CA ASP A 97 8.21 -16.45 -18.70
C ASP A 97 7.33 -16.19 -19.95
N GLY A 98 7.23 -14.93 -20.40
CA GLY A 98 6.41 -14.56 -21.56
C GLY A 98 4.90 -14.54 -21.32
N LYS A 99 4.41 -14.88 -20.12
CA LYS A 99 2.99 -14.91 -19.77
C LYS A 99 2.42 -13.49 -19.65
N PRO A 100 1.19 -13.25 -20.09
CA PRO A 100 0.56 -11.95 -19.97
C PRO A 100 0.32 -11.59 -18.50
N GLN A 101 0.91 -10.47 -18.06
CA GLN A 101 0.76 -9.93 -16.72
C GLN A 101 0.13 -8.54 -16.77
N VAL A 102 -0.76 -8.26 -15.83
CA VAL A 102 -1.39 -6.95 -15.69
C VAL A 102 -0.78 -6.21 -14.49
N VAL A 103 -0.09 -5.13 -14.76
CA VAL A 103 0.48 -4.25 -13.74
C VAL A 103 -0.46 -3.08 -13.51
N LYS A 104 -0.83 -2.83 -12.25
CA LYS A 104 -1.76 -1.76 -11.85
C LYS A 104 -1.07 -0.80 -10.87
N LEU A 105 -1.48 0.47 -10.94
CA LEU A 105 -1.12 1.44 -9.92
C LEU A 105 -1.80 1.10 -8.59
N VAL A 106 -1.04 1.19 -7.52
CA VAL A 106 -1.54 1.02 -6.15
C VAL A 106 -2.16 2.34 -5.69
N ASN A 107 -3.29 2.27 -4.98
CA ASN A 107 -3.86 3.44 -4.33
C ASN A 107 -3.39 3.49 -2.86
N ALA A 108 -3.09 4.67 -2.36
CA ALA A 108 -2.79 4.87 -0.95
C ALA A 108 -3.99 4.50 -0.07
N SER A 109 -5.22 4.78 -0.54
CA SER A 109 -6.47 4.44 0.14
C SER A 109 -6.73 2.94 0.30
N ASP A 110 -6.01 2.07 -0.41
CA ASP A 110 -6.10 0.62 -0.23
C ASP A 110 -5.32 0.13 1.01
N THR A 111 -4.50 1.01 1.61
CA THR A 111 -3.71 0.68 2.80
C THR A 111 -4.61 0.69 4.04
N LYS A 112 -4.67 -0.46 4.73
CA LYS A 112 -5.44 -0.59 5.97
C LYS A 112 -4.82 0.31 7.04
N ILE A 113 -5.66 1.14 7.68
CA ILE A 113 -5.26 1.96 8.82
C ILE A 113 -5.10 1.05 10.04
N GLU A 114 -3.93 1.07 10.64
CA GLU A 114 -3.60 0.33 11.87
C GLU A 114 -3.26 1.33 12.97
N ARG A 115 -4.19 1.60 13.86
CA ARG A 115 -3.98 2.51 14.98
C ARG A 115 -3.04 1.89 16.01
N HIS A 116 -2.12 2.69 16.55
CA HIS A 116 -1.35 2.29 17.71
C HIS A 116 -2.27 2.18 18.94
N ILE A 117 -2.21 1.05 19.61
CA ILE A 117 -2.83 0.88 20.92
C ILE A 117 -1.99 1.69 21.91
N LYS A 118 -2.59 2.70 22.56
CA LYS A 118 -1.90 3.50 23.58
C LYS A 118 -1.34 2.60 24.67
N ILE A 119 -0.11 2.91 25.12
CA ILE A 119 0.44 2.35 26.35
C ILE A 119 -0.22 3.11 27.51
N ARG A 120 -0.49 2.44 28.61
CA ARG A 120 -0.98 3.09 29.85
C ARG A 120 0.08 4.11 30.28
N GLY A 121 -0.34 5.31 30.74
CA GLY A 121 0.58 6.40 31.05
C GLY A 121 1.63 6.07 32.12
N GLU A 122 1.27 5.20 33.04
CA GLU A 122 2.13 4.73 34.15
C GLU A 122 2.88 3.43 33.83
N ALA A 123 2.72 2.88 32.63
CA ALA A 123 3.34 1.61 32.27
C ALA A 123 4.81 1.82 31.88
N ASN A 124 5.70 1.22 32.67
CA ASN A 124 7.15 1.21 32.42
C ASN A 124 7.56 -0.20 31.88
N PRO A 125 8.13 -0.29 30.67
CA PRO A 125 8.56 -1.56 30.09
C PRO A 125 9.74 -2.22 30.84
N PHE A 126 10.42 -1.49 31.74
CA PHE A 126 11.50 -2.00 32.57
C PHE A 126 11.03 -2.40 33.97
N ASP A 127 9.74 -2.30 34.27
CA ASP A 127 9.16 -2.71 35.54
C ASP A 127 8.69 -4.18 35.45
N PRO A 128 9.29 -5.10 36.23
CA PRO A 128 8.91 -6.52 36.22
C PRO A 128 7.41 -6.77 36.52
N VAL A 129 6.79 -5.93 37.35
CA VAL A 129 5.36 -6.05 37.69
C VAL A 129 4.46 -5.83 36.45
N GLN A 130 4.97 -5.16 35.42
CA GLN A 130 4.22 -4.83 34.22
C GLN A 130 4.58 -5.72 33.02
N GLU A 131 5.43 -6.70 33.20
CA GLU A 131 5.86 -7.62 32.14
C GLU A 131 4.67 -8.31 31.46
N ALA A 132 3.77 -8.91 32.23
CA ALA A 132 2.54 -9.54 31.72
C ALA A 132 1.66 -8.59 30.89
N TYR A 133 1.63 -7.30 31.23
CA TYR A 133 0.92 -6.30 30.44
C TYR A 133 1.59 -6.08 29.08
N PHE A 134 2.92 -5.99 29.01
CA PHE A 134 3.63 -5.80 27.76
C PHE A 134 3.61 -7.05 26.88
N GLU A 135 3.71 -8.25 27.45
CA GLU A 135 3.56 -9.52 26.75
C GLU A 135 2.18 -9.66 26.12
N SER A 136 1.11 -9.36 26.87
CA SER A 136 -0.24 -9.38 26.31
C SER A 136 -0.41 -8.43 25.13
N ARG A 137 0.30 -7.30 25.11
CA ARG A 137 0.33 -6.35 23.99
C ARG A 137 1.06 -6.90 22.79
N LEU A 138 2.20 -7.56 23.00
CA LEU A 138 2.96 -8.24 21.94
C LEU A 138 2.14 -9.38 21.34
N GLY A 139 1.51 -10.19 22.16
CA GLY A 139 0.60 -11.27 21.72
C GLY A 139 -0.53 -10.78 20.84
N ARG A 140 -1.19 -9.66 21.18
CA ARG A 140 -2.21 -9.02 20.31
C ARG A 140 -1.64 -8.59 18.97
N LYS A 141 -0.47 -7.94 18.96
CA LYS A 141 0.19 -7.52 17.71
C LYS A 141 0.56 -8.70 16.81
N VAL A 142 1.04 -9.79 17.42
CA VAL A 142 1.36 -11.04 16.72
C VAL A 142 0.08 -11.66 16.16
N LYS A 143 -0.98 -11.79 16.95
CA LYS A 143 -2.28 -12.31 16.53
C LYS A 143 -2.86 -11.51 15.36
N ASP A 144 -2.84 -10.19 15.43
CA ASP A 144 -3.35 -9.33 14.35
C ASP A 144 -2.54 -9.46 13.05
N LYS A 145 -1.22 -9.72 13.15
CA LYS A 145 -0.37 -10.00 12.00
C LYS A 145 -0.55 -11.42 11.45
N LEU A 146 -0.85 -12.37 12.30
CA LEU A 146 -1.03 -13.78 11.93
C LEU A 146 -2.39 -14.07 11.28
N THR A 147 -3.41 -13.26 11.54
CA THR A 147 -4.78 -13.42 10.96
C THR A 147 -4.80 -13.47 9.43
N GLY A 148 -3.77 -12.99 8.76
CA GLY A 148 -3.63 -13.11 7.30
C GLY A 148 -2.80 -14.31 6.82
N ARG A 149 -2.25 -15.12 7.73
CA ARG A 149 -1.36 -16.24 7.40
C ARG A 149 -1.84 -17.51 8.09
N ILE A 150 -2.80 -18.19 7.46
CA ILE A 150 -3.41 -19.45 7.97
C ILE A 150 -2.36 -20.48 8.40
N GLN A 151 -1.21 -20.56 7.71
CA GLN A 151 -0.12 -21.49 8.05
C GLN A 151 0.47 -21.21 9.44
N TRP A 152 0.69 -19.94 9.79
CA TRP A 152 1.22 -19.54 11.09
C TRP A 152 0.23 -19.77 12.22
N LEU A 153 -1.07 -19.55 11.96
CA LEU A 153 -2.14 -19.88 12.91
C LEU A 153 -2.21 -21.38 13.20
N ARG A 154 -2.05 -22.22 12.15
CA ARG A 154 -1.98 -23.69 12.31
C ARG A 154 -0.79 -24.13 13.15
N LEU A 155 0.38 -23.54 12.93
CA LEU A 155 1.59 -23.81 13.74
C LEU A 155 1.38 -23.38 15.18
N TRP A 156 0.86 -22.19 15.42
CA TRP A 156 0.52 -21.68 16.74
C TRP A 156 -0.45 -22.59 17.51
N TRP A 157 -1.51 -23.08 16.87
CA TRP A 157 -2.43 -24.03 17.47
C TRP A 157 -1.82 -25.42 17.71
N ARG A 158 -0.90 -25.87 16.81
CA ARG A 158 -0.21 -27.17 16.94
C ARG A 158 0.80 -27.18 18.09
N GLN A 159 1.29 -26.02 18.47
CA GLN A 159 2.27 -25.83 19.54
C GLN A 159 1.58 -25.43 20.86
N ASP A 160 0.28 -25.69 21.01
CA ASP A 160 -0.53 -25.34 22.18
C ASP A 160 -0.36 -23.89 22.66
N LYS A 161 0.01 -22.99 21.73
CA LYS A 161 0.28 -21.56 21.94
C LYS A 161 1.56 -21.26 22.73
N GLU A 162 2.43 -22.23 22.87
CA GLU A 162 3.71 -22.12 23.57
C GLU A 162 4.89 -22.29 22.61
N CYS A 163 6.01 -21.73 22.95
CA CYS A 163 7.24 -21.91 22.19
C CYS A 163 7.82 -23.32 22.50
N PRO A 164 8.08 -24.20 21.53
CA PRO A 164 8.61 -25.53 21.77
C PRO A 164 10.03 -25.55 22.35
N ASN A 165 10.73 -24.40 22.34
CA ASN A 165 12.10 -24.30 22.88
C ASN A 165 12.15 -23.74 24.30
N CYS A 166 11.28 -22.77 24.65
CA CYS A 166 11.31 -22.13 25.96
C CYS A 166 10.04 -22.40 26.79
N HIS A 167 9.03 -23.04 26.21
CA HIS A 167 7.74 -23.38 26.87
C HIS A 167 7.00 -22.16 27.45
N GLU A 168 7.27 -20.95 26.90
CA GLU A 168 6.56 -19.69 27.20
C GLU A 168 5.54 -19.35 26.13
#